data_077ca68d58f352b704f8f2801b2cdd66
#
_entry.id   077ca68d58f352b704f8f2801b2cdd66
#
_cell.length_a   1.000
_cell.length_b   1.000
_cell.length_c   1.000
_cell.angle_alpha   90.00
_cell.angle_beta   90.00
_cell.angle_gamma   90.00
#
_symmetry.space_group_name_H-M   'P 1'
#
loop_
_entity.id
_entity.type
_entity.pdbx_description
1 polymer ?
#
loop_
_entity_poly.entity_id
_entity_poly.type
_entity_poly.pdbx_seq_one_letter_code
_entity_poly.pdbx_strand_id
1 'polypeptide(L)'
;IANGMYGLILVEPEGGLPPVDKEYYVMQGDFYTAGKYGDPGMQPFDMTKAVEEHPDYVVFNGKVGALTGDKALTAKVGETVRIYMGNGGPNLVSSFHVIGEIFDKVHIEGGDMINKNVQTTLIPAGGSAIVEFKVDVPGTFILVDHSIFRAFNKGALGMLKVEGAENTKIYSGTTQEGIYHPEGGTIQNMPKSGKGKDVVVNKTLAQQMTDGKNIYGRTCFAC
;
A
#
# COMPACT_ATOMS: atom_id res chain seq x y z
N ILE A 1 17.14 -3.28 14.02
CA ILE A 1 16.00 -2.80 13.21
C ILE A 1 15.87 -3.68 11.98
N ALA A 2 16.92 -3.79 11.14
CA ALA A 2 16.88 -4.51 9.86
C ALA A 2 16.41 -5.99 9.93
N ASN A 3 16.49 -6.62 11.08
CA ASN A 3 16.03 -8.00 11.32
C ASN A 3 14.71 -8.06 12.12
N GLY A 4 13.91 -6.98 12.12
CA GLY A 4 12.59 -6.96 12.73
C GLY A 4 12.54 -6.53 14.20
N MET A 5 13.65 -6.07 14.79
CA MET A 5 13.65 -5.51 16.16
C MET A 5 13.19 -4.04 16.15
N TYR A 6 11.91 -3.82 15.99
CA TYR A 6 11.27 -2.50 16.03
C TYR A 6 9.84 -2.62 16.56
N GLY A 7 9.26 -1.49 16.93
CA GLY A 7 7.89 -1.39 17.39
C GLY A 7 7.49 0.07 17.59
N LEU A 8 6.23 0.29 17.93
CA LEU A 8 5.70 1.60 18.31
C LEU A 8 5.49 1.65 19.82
N ILE A 9 5.72 2.83 20.38
CA ILE A 9 5.33 3.18 21.74
C ILE A 9 4.33 4.31 21.62
N LEU A 10 3.12 4.10 22.13
CA LEU A 10 2.10 5.14 22.23
C LEU A 10 2.28 5.87 23.58
N VAL A 11 2.48 7.18 23.51
CA VAL A 11 2.42 8.06 24.69
C VAL A 11 1.16 8.89 24.53
N GLU A 12 0.16 8.60 25.33
CA GLU A 12 -1.09 9.33 25.31
C GLU A 12 -0.98 10.69 26.01
N PRO A 13 -1.66 11.72 25.52
CA PRO A 13 -1.78 12.98 26.24
C PRO A 13 -2.55 12.79 27.57
N GLU A 14 -2.41 13.74 28.50
CA GLU A 14 -3.22 13.74 29.71
C GLU A 14 -4.73 13.77 29.34
N GLY A 15 -5.48 12.80 29.85
CA GLY A 15 -6.89 12.60 29.51
C GLY A 15 -7.13 11.66 28.32
N GLY A 16 -6.09 11.13 27.70
CA GLY A 16 -6.18 10.19 26.57
C GLY A 16 -6.50 10.84 25.23
N LEU A 17 -6.52 10.03 24.19
CA LEU A 17 -6.99 10.44 22.87
C LEU A 17 -8.53 10.41 22.80
N PRO A 18 -9.17 11.22 21.93
CA PRO A 18 -10.61 11.12 21.70
C PRO A 18 -11.02 9.69 21.36
N PRO A 19 -12.14 9.17 21.90
CA PRO A 19 -12.57 7.80 21.64
C PRO A 19 -12.90 7.57 20.17
N VAL A 20 -12.59 6.37 19.67
CA VAL A 20 -12.97 5.87 18.35
C VAL A 20 -13.51 4.45 18.50
N ASP A 21 -14.16 3.91 17.46
CA ASP A 21 -14.80 2.59 17.52
C ASP A 21 -13.78 1.45 17.34
N LYS A 22 -12.74 1.68 16.54
CA LYS A 22 -11.70 0.69 16.24
C LYS A 22 -10.32 1.32 16.29
N GLU A 23 -9.39 0.61 16.92
CA GLU A 23 -7.98 0.99 16.95
C GLU A 23 -7.11 -0.17 16.48
N TYR A 24 -6.16 0.14 15.60
CA TYR A 24 -5.27 -0.85 15.01
C TYR A 24 -3.83 -0.40 15.02
N TYR A 25 -2.94 -1.36 15.20
CA TYR A 25 -1.50 -1.21 15.09
C TYR A 25 -1.04 -1.76 13.75
N VAL A 26 -0.36 -0.95 12.96
CA VAL A 26 0.26 -1.36 11.69
C VAL A 26 1.69 -0.85 11.64
N MET A 27 2.63 -1.75 11.35
CA MET A 27 4.05 -1.43 11.32
C MET A 27 4.66 -1.92 10.02
N GLN A 28 5.17 -0.99 9.19
CA GLN A 28 5.92 -1.35 7.98
C GLN A 28 7.39 -1.62 8.31
N GLY A 29 7.99 -2.55 7.58
CA GLY A 29 9.42 -2.79 7.61
C GLY A 29 9.91 -3.34 6.28
N ASP A 30 11.14 -3.01 5.92
CA ASP A 30 11.83 -3.50 4.73
C ASP A 30 12.95 -4.47 5.13
N PHE A 31 13.03 -5.60 4.42
CA PHE A 31 13.94 -6.69 4.73
C PHE A 31 14.80 -7.05 3.51
N TYR A 32 16.07 -7.25 3.78
CA TYR A 32 17.13 -7.50 2.80
C TYR A 32 17.69 -8.89 3.03
N THR A 33 17.31 -9.85 2.17
CA THR A 33 17.64 -11.26 2.38
C THR A 33 18.63 -11.78 1.34
N ALA A 34 19.54 -12.65 1.76
CA ALA A 34 20.50 -13.28 0.84
C ALA A 34 19.82 -14.26 -0.12
N GLY A 35 18.73 -14.89 0.30
CA GLY A 35 17.88 -15.76 -0.55
C GLY A 35 17.01 -14.97 -1.50
N LYS A 36 16.34 -15.67 -2.39
CA LYS A 36 15.35 -15.10 -3.30
C LYS A 36 14.02 -14.87 -2.56
N TYR A 37 13.20 -13.97 -3.11
CA TYR A 37 11.84 -13.78 -2.60
C TYR A 37 11.07 -15.10 -2.60
N GLY A 38 10.52 -15.47 -1.44
CA GLY A 38 9.74 -16.70 -1.24
C GLY A 38 10.56 -17.96 -0.93
N ASP A 39 11.89 -17.88 -0.87
CA ASP A 39 12.69 -19.03 -0.46
C ASP A 39 12.34 -19.45 0.98
N PRO A 40 12.19 -20.75 1.25
CA PRO A 40 11.83 -21.25 2.57
C PRO A 40 13.00 -21.21 3.55
N GLY A 41 12.69 -21.17 4.85
CA GLY A 41 13.68 -21.27 5.92
C GLY A 41 14.28 -19.94 6.34
N MET A 42 15.37 -20.02 7.10
CA MET A 42 16.09 -18.83 7.59
C MET A 42 16.74 -18.09 6.42
N GLN A 43 16.49 -16.80 6.33
CA GLN A 43 17.08 -15.91 5.33
C GLN A 43 18.13 -15.02 6.00
N PRO A 44 19.44 -15.23 5.74
CA PRO A 44 20.48 -14.34 6.23
C PRO A 44 20.29 -12.92 5.70
N PHE A 45 20.70 -11.95 6.49
CA PHE A 45 20.70 -10.55 6.10
C PHE A 45 21.75 -10.27 5.00
N ASP A 46 21.36 -9.51 3.98
CA ASP A 46 22.25 -9.09 2.89
C ASP A 46 22.57 -7.59 3.04
N MET A 47 23.81 -7.31 3.45
CA MET A 47 24.32 -5.96 3.67
C MET A 47 24.42 -5.17 2.36
N THR A 48 24.77 -5.81 1.25
CA THR A 48 24.88 -5.13 -0.06
C THR A 48 23.54 -4.60 -0.50
N LYS A 49 22.51 -5.45 -0.49
CA LYS A 49 21.15 -5.03 -0.81
C LYS A 49 20.64 -3.93 0.14
N ALA A 50 21.03 -3.99 1.41
CA ALA A 50 20.62 -2.98 2.38
C ALA A 50 21.28 -1.61 2.10
N VAL A 51 22.56 -1.58 1.76
CA VAL A 51 23.28 -0.36 1.37
C VAL A 51 22.74 0.21 0.05
N GLU A 52 22.33 -0.66 -0.87
CA GLU A 52 21.75 -0.29 -2.17
C GLU A 52 20.24 0.02 -2.10
N GLU A 53 19.61 -0.12 -0.92
CA GLU A 53 18.17 0.09 -0.68
C GLU A 53 17.27 -0.80 -1.56
N HIS A 54 17.70 -2.03 -1.87
CA HIS A 54 16.98 -3.01 -2.66
C HIS A 54 16.40 -4.15 -1.81
N PRO A 55 15.33 -3.94 -0.99
CA PRO A 55 14.77 -4.98 -0.15
C PRO A 55 14.07 -6.06 -0.99
N ASP A 56 14.15 -7.31 -0.53
CA ASP A 56 13.35 -8.40 -1.08
C ASP A 56 11.91 -8.34 -0.59
N TYR A 57 11.71 -7.92 0.67
CA TYR A 57 10.39 -7.79 1.28
C TYR A 57 10.17 -6.39 1.83
N VAL A 58 8.96 -5.88 1.62
CA VAL A 58 8.41 -4.74 2.35
C VAL A 58 7.06 -5.19 2.87
N VAL A 59 6.88 -5.24 4.18
CA VAL A 59 5.73 -5.94 4.77
C VAL A 59 5.09 -5.14 5.88
N PHE A 60 3.80 -5.37 6.10
CA PHE A 60 3.11 -4.94 7.31
C PHE A 60 3.19 -6.03 8.38
N ASN A 61 3.41 -5.61 9.63
CA ASN A 61 3.47 -6.47 10.82
C ASN A 61 4.37 -7.71 10.64
N GLY A 62 5.53 -7.49 9.98
CA GLY A 62 6.66 -8.44 9.92
C GLY A 62 6.50 -9.63 8.99
N LYS A 63 5.41 -9.70 8.20
CA LYS A 63 5.13 -10.86 7.34
C LYS A 63 4.27 -10.49 6.14
N VAL A 64 4.58 -11.07 4.98
CA VAL A 64 3.65 -11.03 3.83
C VAL A 64 2.31 -11.66 4.24
N GLY A 65 1.23 -10.94 4.01
CA GLY A 65 -0.13 -11.41 4.35
C GLY A 65 -0.48 -11.39 5.84
N ALA A 66 0.28 -10.69 6.68
CA ALA A 66 -0.01 -10.59 8.12
C ALA A 66 -1.39 -9.98 8.42
N LEU A 67 -1.88 -9.11 7.55
CA LEU A 67 -3.16 -8.39 7.68
C LEU A 67 -4.13 -8.75 6.55
N THR A 68 -4.14 -10.01 6.09
CA THR A 68 -5.01 -10.47 4.99
C THR A 68 -5.81 -11.71 5.39
N GLY A 69 -6.82 -12.06 4.60
CA GLY A 69 -7.67 -13.23 4.86
C GLY A 69 -8.40 -13.12 6.19
N ASP A 70 -8.22 -14.11 7.06
CA ASP A 70 -8.83 -14.17 8.40
C ASP A 70 -8.15 -13.22 9.41
N LYS A 71 -6.99 -12.65 9.04
CA LYS A 71 -6.25 -11.69 9.84
C LYS A 71 -6.47 -10.24 9.38
N ALA A 72 -7.37 -10.02 8.43
CA ALA A 72 -7.76 -8.69 8.01
C ALA A 72 -8.32 -7.89 9.18
N LEU A 73 -8.07 -6.59 9.17
CA LEU A 73 -8.72 -5.66 10.08
C LEU A 73 -10.23 -5.65 9.80
N THR A 74 -11.05 -5.28 10.78
CA THR A 74 -12.51 -5.30 10.62
C THR A 74 -13.14 -4.02 11.15
N ALA A 75 -14.19 -3.54 10.47
CA ALA A 75 -15.03 -2.45 10.96
C ALA A 75 -16.48 -2.63 10.48
N LYS A 76 -17.36 -1.77 10.94
CA LYS A 76 -18.74 -1.66 10.45
C LYS A 76 -18.99 -0.29 9.88
N VAL A 77 -19.86 -0.20 8.88
CA VAL A 77 -20.31 1.09 8.33
C VAL A 77 -20.77 2.02 9.45
N GLY A 78 -20.25 3.23 9.44
CA GLY A 78 -20.49 4.26 10.46
C GLY A 78 -19.44 4.33 11.55
N GLU A 79 -18.61 3.30 11.72
CA GLU A 79 -17.52 3.30 12.70
C GLU A 79 -16.36 4.20 12.28
N THR A 80 -15.71 4.80 13.26
CA THR A 80 -14.43 5.52 13.10
C THR A 80 -13.28 4.60 13.42
N VAL A 81 -12.35 4.49 12.48
CA VAL A 81 -11.14 3.67 12.60
C VAL A 81 -9.94 4.57 12.86
N ARG A 82 -9.12 4.22 13.84
CA ARG A 82 -7.80 4.80 14.10
C ARG A 82 -6.73 3.76 13.82
N ILE A 83 -5.74 4.12 13.02
CA ILE A 83 -4.56 3.29 12.79
C ILE A 83 -3.32 4.01 13.32
N TYR A 84 -2.65 3.37 14.26
CA TYR A 84 -1.30 3.74 14.70
C TYR A 84 -0.32 3.12 13.71
N MET A 85 0.17 3.92 12.78
CA MET A 85 1.04 3.47 11.72
C MET A 85 2.48 3.87 11.99
N GLY A 86 3.38 2.90 11.99
CA GLY A 86 4.82 3.13 12.10
C GLY A 86 5.59 2.58 10.91
N ASN A 87 6.75 3.15 10.70
CA ASN A 87 7.69 2.66 9.71
C ASN A 87 9.03 2.34 10.35
N GLY A 88 9.31 1.05 10.57
CA GLY A 88 10.58 0.58 11.12
C GLY A 88 11.74 0.72 10.14
N GLY A 89 11.47 0.96 8.88
CA GLY A 89 12.51 1.01 7.84
C GLY A 89 13.25 -0.33 7.71
N PRO A 90 14.58 -0.34 7.58
CA PRO A 90 15.51 0.73 7.94
C PRO A 90 15.68 1.87 6.94
N ASN A 91 15.32 1.68 5.68
CA ASN A 91 15.66 2.63 4.62
C ASN A 91 14.46 3.32 3.99
N LEU A 92 13.39 2.56 3.71
CA LEU A 92 12.35 3.04 2.82
C LEU A 92 11.31 3.90 3.53
N VAL A 93 10.93 5.01 2.90
CA VAL A 93 9.74 5.80 3.28
C VAL A 93 8.50 5.00 2.93
N SER A 94 7.46 5.05 3.77
CA SER A 94 6.13 4.53 3.47
C SER A 94 5.25 5.62 2.89
N SER A 95 4.61 5.36 1.77
CA SER A 95 3.49 6.16 1.24
C SER A 95 2.19 5.49 1.66
N PHE A 96 1.81 5.63 2.94
CA PHE A 96 0.68 4.91 3.50
C PHE A 96 -0.66 5.44 2.98
N HIS A 97 -1.47 4.52 2.46
CA HIS A 97 -2.80 4.78 1.92
C HIS A 97 -3.75 3.63 2.25
N VAL A 98 -5.02 3.93 2.39
CA VAL A 98 -6.12 2.96 2.41
C VAL A 98 -6.94 3.16 1.14
N ILE A 99 -6.83 2.23 0.18
CA ILE A 99 -7.54 2.32 -1.10
C ILE A 99 -9.05 2.26 -0.83
N GLY A 100 -9.74 3.30 -1.27
CA GLY A 100 -11.17 3.50 -1.07
C GLY A 100 -11.51 4.49 0.06
N GLU A 101 -10.52 5.02 0.78
CA GLU A 101 -10.71 5.96 1.89
C GLU A 101 -9.86 7.23 1.74
N ILE A 102 -10.34 8.27 2.40
CA ILE A 102 -9.60 9.52 2.66
C ILE A 102 -9.50 9.65 4.18
N PHE A 103 -8.30 9.86 4.70
CA PHE A 103 -8.12 10.08 6.13
C PHE A 103 -8.73 11.41 6.53
N ASP A 104 -9.69 11.40 7.44
CA ASP A 104 -10.29 12.61 8.02
C ASP A 104 -9.23 13.43 8.76
N LYS A 105 -8.32 12.72 9.47
CA LYS A 105 -7.22 13.30 10.22
C LYS A 105 -5.96 12.45 10.11
N VAL A 106 -4.83 13.14 10.00
CA VAL A 106 -3.48 12.55 10.12
C VAL A 106 -2.70 13.36 11.12
N HIS A 107 -2.32 12.74 12.24
CA HIS A 107 -1.35 13.27 13.19
C HIS A 107 0.04 12.90 12.68
N ILE A 108 0.77 13.91 12.22
CA ILE A 108 2.13 13.75 11.71
C ILE A 108 3.05 13.37 12.88
N GLU A 109 3.82 12.30 12.72
CA GLU A 109 4.69 11.72 13.76
C GLU A 109 3.94 11.37 15.06
N GLY A 110 2.60 11.28 15.01
CA GLY A 110 1.76 11.12 16.19
C GLY A 110 1.66 12.36 17.07
N GLY A 111 2.12 13.51 16.57
CA GLY A 111 2.14 14.79 17.31
C GLY A 111 0.85 15.60 17.20
N ASP A 112 0.93 16.86 17.66
CA ASP A 112 -0.22 17.78 17.73
C ASP A 112 -0.61 18.40 16.38
N MET A 113 0.28 18.32 15.37
CA MET A 113 -0.03 18.80 14.03
C MET A 113 -0.97 17.80 13.33
N ILE A 114 -2.14 18.30 12.95
CA ILE A 114 -3.17 17.50 12.28
C ILE A 114 -3.39 18.01 10.87
N ASN A 115 -3.13 17.15 9.88
CA ASN A 115 -3.59 17.36 8.50
C ASN A 115 -4.98 16.74 8.34
N LYS A 116 -5.85 17.41 7.60
CA LYS A 116 -7.22 16.93 7.34
C LYS A 116 -7.41 16.60 5.87
N ASN A 117 -8.31 15.65 5.59
CA ASN A 117 -8.69 15.24 4.24
C ASN A 117 -7.48 14.77 3.42
N VAL A 118 -6.68 13.88 4.00
CA VAL A 118 -5.44 13.37 3.42
C VAL A 118 -5.67 12.03 2.75
N GLN A 119 -5.30 11.91 1.50
CA GLN A 119 -5.44 10.66 0.74
C GLN A 119 -4.28 9.70 1.03
N THR A 120 -3.06 10.19 1.00
CA THR A 120 -1.84 9.40 1.22
C THR A 120 -0.89 10.20 2.11
N THR A 121 -0.35 9.57 3.15
CA THR A 121 0.60 10.22 4.06
C THR A 121 1.98 9.58 3.96
N LEU A 122 3.02 10.43 4.00
CA LEU A 122 4.40 9.96 4.05
C LEU A 122 4.82 9.68 5.49
N ILE A 123 5.42 8.51 5.70
CA ILE A 123 5.97 8.11 6.99
C ILE A 123 7.44 7.75 6.77
N PRO A 124 8.38 8.57 7.23
CA PRO A 124 9.80 8.32 7.03
C PRO A 124 10.25 7.04 7.76
N ALA A 125 11.40 6.50 7.37
CA ALA A 125 12.02 5.41 8.11
C ALA A 125 12.29 5.86 9.54
N GLY A 126 11.84 5.07 10.52
CA GLY A 126 11.90 5.43 11.94
C GLY A 126 10.79 6.37 12.41
N GLY A 127 9.88 6.78 11.53
CA GLY A 127 8.78 7.68 11.83
C GLY A 127 7.44 6.96 12.07
N SER A 128 6.42 7.76 12.35
CA SER A 128 5.07 7.29 12.66
C SER A 128 3.99 8.24 12.14
N ALA A 129 2.74 7.82 12.20
CA ALA A 129 1.57 8.66 12.04
C ALA A 129 0.38 8.01 12.76
N ILE A 130 -0.58 8.85 13.20
CA ILE A 130 -1.90 8.34 13.57
C ILE A 130 -2.87 8.81 12.50
N VAL A 131 -3.58 7.88 11.88
CA VAL A 131 -4.60 8.21 10.89
C VAL A 131 -5.98 7.83 11.42
N GLU A 132 -6.96 8.72 11.20
CA GLU A 132 -8.35 8.51 11.57
C GLU A 132 -9.24 8.72 10.36
N PHE A 133 -10.22 7.83 10.18
CA PHE A 133 -11.23 7.95 9.12
C PHE A 133 -12.50 7.21 9.52
N LYS A 134 -13.64 7.69 9.03
CA LYS A 134 -14.93 7.05 9.20
C LYS A 134 -15.27 6.23 7.96
N VAL A 135 -15.65 4.97 8.16
CA VAL A 135 -16.05 4.10 7.04
C VAL A 135 -17.52 4.27 6.73
N ASP A 136 -17.87 4.70 5.52
CA ASP A 136 -19.24 5.04 5.11
C ASP A 136 -19.88 4.02 4.15
N VAL A 137 -19.12 3.05 3.66
CA VAL A 137 -19.60 2.00 2.75
C VAL A 137 -19.03 0.63 3.16
N PRO A 138 -19.77 -0.48 2.95
CA PRO A 138 -19.22 -1.81 3.15
C PRO A 138 -18.27 -2.19 2.04
N GLY A 139 -17.35 -3.14 2.31
CA GLY A 139 -16.41 -3.67 1.33
C GLY A 139 -15.08 -4.06 1.92
N THR A 140 -14.13 -4.38 1.06
CA THR A 140 -12.75 -4.65 1.46
C THR A 140 -11.85 -3.53 0.98
N PHE A 141 -11.36 -2.75 1.91
CA PHE A 141 -10.43 -1.66 1.68
C PHE A 141 -9.00 -2.20 1.80
N ILE A 142 -8.09 -1.73 0.96
CA ILE A 142 -6.74 -2.26 0.90
C ILE A 142 -5.75 -1.24 1.48
N LEU A 143 -5.11 -1.62 2.57
CA LEU A 143 -3.98 -0.87 3.12
C LEU A 143 -2.74 -1.15 2.27
N VAL A 144 -2.05 -0.10 1.86
CA VAL A 144 -0.85 -0.25 1.01
C VAL A 144 0.23 0.78 1.38
N ASP A 145 1.48 0.41 1.11
CA ASP A 145 2.48 1.40 0.70
C ASP A 145 2.18 1.70 -0.78
N HIS A 146 1.77 2.93 -1.09
CA HIS A 146 1.36 3.30 -2.45
C HIS A 146 2.53 3.45 -3.44
N SER A 147 3.75 3.19 -3.00
CA SER A 147 4.83 2.75 -3.89
C SER A 147 4.50 1.34 -4.36
N ILE A 148 3.58 1.23 -5.30
CA ILE A 148 2.66 0.11 -5.52
C ILE A 148 3.32 -1.26 -5.70
N PHE A 149 4.51 -1.32 -6.27
CA PHE A 149 5.28 -2.56 -6.37
C PHE A 149 5.79 -3.08 -5.01
N ARG A 150 5.86 -2.23 -3.99
CA ARG A 150 6.14 -2.66 -2.62
C ARG A 150 4.93 -3.35 -2.01
N ALA A 151 3.71 -2.93 -2.34
CA ALA A 151 2.49 -3.55 -1.88
C ALA A 151 2.29 -4.94 -2.50
N PHE A 152 2.09 -5.00 -3.81
CA PHE A 152 1.68 -6.23 -4.48
C PHE A 152 2.83 -7.23 -4.71
N ASN A 153 4.05 -6.75 -4.88
CA ASN A 153 5.19 -7.60 -5.22
C ASN A 153 6.10 -7.94 -4.04
N LYS A 154 6.06 -7.12 -2.96
CA LYS A 154 6.97 -7.29 -1.82
C LYS A 154 6.23 -7.48 -0.49
N GLY A 155 4.90 -7.26 -0.45
CA GLY A 155 4.05 -7.65 0.66
C GLY A 155 3.57 -6.52 1.59
N ALA A 156 3.80 -5.22 1.25
CA ALA A 156 3.26 -4.07 2.02
C ALA A 156 1.77 -3.87 1.73
N LEU A 157 0.98 -4.88 2.03
CA LEU A 157 -0.45 -4.96 1.77
C LEU A 157 -1.18 -5.51 3.00
N GLY A 158 -2.28 -4.85 3.37
CA GLY A 158 -3.23 -5.30 4.37
C GLY A 158 -4.66 -5.11 3.88
N MET A 159 -5.63 -5.59 4.63
CA MET A 159 -7.05 -5.48 4.31
C MET A 159 -7.82 -4.98 5.53
N LEU A 160 -8.79 -4.11 5.30
CA LEU A 160 -9.84 -3.72 6.24
C LEU A 160 -11.17 -4.18 5.66
N LYS A 161 -11.81 -5.15 6.29
CA LYS A 161 -13.14 -5.64 5.91
C LYS A 161 -14.20 -4.84 6.65
N VAL A 162 -15.06 -4.16 5.93
CA VAL A 162 -16.14 -3.36 6.47
C VAL A 162 -17.47 -4.01 6.16
N GLU A 163 -18.24 -4.31 7.21
CA GLU A 163 -19.58 -4.88 7.12
C GLU A 163 -20.64 -3.81 7.36
N GLY A 164 -21.78 -3.91 6.70
CA GLY A 164 -22.92 -3.01 6.93
C GLY A 164 -23.81 -2.85 5.72
N ALA A 165 -24.75 -1.90 5.83
CA ALA A 165 -25.65 -1.59 4.74
C ALA A 165 -24.95 -0.83 3.61
N GLU A 166 -25.33 -1.10 2.38
CA GLU A 166 -24.86 -0.37 1.20
C GLU A 166 -25.27 1.11 1.27
N ASN A 167 -24.36 1.97 0.84
CA ASN A 167 -24.61 3.39 0.63
C ASN A 167 -24.49 3.72 -0.86
N THR A 168 -25.56 3.46 -1.59
CA THR A 168 -25.60 3.62 -3.06
C THR A 168 -25.42 5.06 -3.55
N LYS A 169 -25.47 6.05 -2.65
CA LYS A 169 -25.13 7.45 -2.98
C LYS A 169 -23.62 7.67 -3.13
N ILE A 170 -22.82 6.85 -2.45
CA ILE A 170 -21.36 6.92 -2.48
C ILE A 170 -20.82 5.84 -3.41
N TYR A 171 -21.26 4.60 -3.20
CA TYR A 171 -20.77 3.44 -3.93
C TYR A 171 -21.84 2.35 -4.01
N SER A 172 -22.09 1.81 -5.20
CA SER A 172 -23.15 0.82 -5.41
C SER A 172 -22.80 -0.59 -4.93
N GLY A 173 -21.56 -0.85 -4.58
CA GLY A 173 -21.09 -2.19 -4.17
C GLY A 173 -21.14 -3.24 -5.29
N THR A 174 -21.62 -2.89 -6.47
CA THR A 174 -21.78 -3.84 -7.58
C THR A 174 -20.41 -4.19 -8.13
N THR A 175 -19.96 -5.39 -7.85
CA THR A 175 -18.76 -5.96 -8.47
C THR A 175 -19.14 -6.42 -9.87
N GLN A 176 -18.57 -5.82 -10.90
CA GLN A 176 -18.65 -6.38 -12.24
C GLN A 176 -17.65 -7.52 -12.37
N GLU A 177 -18.14 -8.70 -12.74
CA GLU A 177 -17.25 -9.78 -13.17
C GLU A 177 -16.69 -9.43 -14.54
N GLY A 178 -15.38 -9.31 -14.61
CA GLY A 178 -14.66 -9.00 -15.85
C GLY A 178 -13.78 -7.76 -15.76
N ILE A 179 -13.02 -7.55 -16.81
CA ILE A 179 -12.15 -6.38 -16.92
C ILE A 179 -12.97 -5.23 -17.48
N TYR A 180 -12.96 -4.09 -16.77
CA TYR A 180 -13.60 -2.86 -17.27
C TYR A 180 -12.93 -2.42 -18.58
N HIS A 181 -13.75 -2.25 -19.62
CA HIS A 181 -13.34 -1.67 -20.90
C HIS A 181 -13.93 -0.29 -21.04
N PRO A 182 -13.14 0.79 -20.94
CA PRO A 182 -13.65 2.10 -21.29
C PRO A 182 -13.93 2.14 -22.80
N GLU A 183 -15.20 2.39 -23.13
CA GLU A 183 -15.68 2.75 -24.48
C GLU A 183 -15.04 1.99 -25.65
N GLY A 184 -15.19 0.68 -25.68
CA GLY A 184 -14.83 -0.13 -26.84
C GLY A 184 -13.34 -0.33 -27.10
N GLY A 185 -12.50 -0.01 -26.13
CA GLY A 185 -11.08 -0.34 -26.19
C GLY A 185 -10.84 -1.83 -26.14
N THR A 186 -9.99 -2.35 -27.03
CA THR A 186 -9.52 -3.74 -26.94
C THR A 186 -8.56 -3.88 -25.77
N ILE A 187 -8.76 -4.91 -24.93
CA ILE A 187 -7.75 -5.28 -23.91
C ILE A 187 -6.46 -5.61 -24.66
N GLN A 188 -5.40 -4.89 -24.34
CA GLN A 188 -4.08 -5.40 -24.67
C GLN A 188 -3.85 -6.63 -23.79
N ASN A 189 -3.73 -7.80 -24.40
CA ASN A 189 -3.29 -8.98 -23.68
C ASN A 189 -1.97 -8.66 -23.01
N MET A 190 -1.98 -8.62 -21.67
CA MET A 190 -0.72 -8.53 -20.91
C MET A 190 0.19 -9.65 -21.42
N PRO A 191 1.46 -9.38 -21.73
CA PRO A 191 2.38 -10.43 -22.09
C PRO A 191 2.33 -11.46 -20.98
N LYS A 192 1.95 -12.72 -21.31
CA LYS A 192 2.10 -13.81 -20.35
C LYS A 192 3.54 -13.72 -19.87
N SER A 193 3.76 -13.73 -18.57
CA SER A 193 5.10 -13.73 -17.97
C SER A 193 5.82 -15.01 -18.38
N GLY A 194 6.28 -15.04 -19.60
CA GLY A 194 7.20 -16.00 -20.15
C GLY A 194 8.53 -15.31 -20.28
N LYS A 195 9.59 -15.98 -19.86
CA LYS A 195 10.98 -15.55 -19.98
C LYS A 195 11.14 -14.58 -21.13
N GLY A 196 11.36 -13.30 -20.83
CA GLY A 196 11.49 -12.27 -21.84
C GLY A 196 12.50 -12.76 -22.90
N LYS A 197 11.99 -13.05 -24.09
CA LYS A 197 12.88 -13.05 -25.23
C LYS A 197 13.28 -11.60 -25.37
N ASP A 198 14.57 -11.33 -25.32
CA ASP A 198 15.11 -10.04 -25.67
C ASP A 198 14.45 -9.59 -26.96
N VAL A 199 13.57 -8.60 -26.86
CA VAL A 199 12.94 -8.02 -28.05
C VAL A 199 14.07 -7.21 -28.69
N VAL A 200 14.74 -7.81 -29.65
CA VAL A 200 15.68 -7.08 -30.50
C VAL A 200 14.86 -6.05 -31.25
N VAL A 201 14.85 -4.82 -30.77
CA VAL A 201 14.14 -3.73 -31.42
C VAL A 201 15.00 -3.25 -32.59
N ASN A 202 14.81 -3.85 -33.76
CA ASN A 202 15.42 -3.39 -35.03
C ASN A 202 14.74 -2.12 -35.58
N LYS A 203 14.49 -1.15 -34.70
CA LYS A 203 13.90 0.14 -35.06
C LYS A 203 14.95 1.23 -34.93
N THR A 204 15.00 2.13 -35.91
CA THR A 204 15.82 3.33 -35.81
C THR A 204 15.33 4.24 -34.67
N LEU A 205 16.17 5.10 -34.15
CA LEU A 205 15.81 6.05 -33.09
C LEU A 205 14.56 6.88 -33.48
N ALA A 206 14.47 7.30 -34.75
CA ALA A 206 13.34 8.06 -35.28
C ALA A 206 12.04 7.24 -35.22
N GLN A 207 12.09 5.95 -35.54
CA GLN A 207 10.93 5.05 -35.43
C GLN A 207 10.53 4.83 -33.97
N GLN A 208 11.50 4.66 -33.07
CA GLN A 208 11.23 4.53 -31.62
C GLN A 208 10.60 5.80 -31.05
N MET A 209 11.07 6.98 -31.44
CA MET A 209 10.49 8.27 -31.03
C MET A 209 9.07 8.44 -31.55
N THR A 210 8.80 8.04 -32.80
CA THR A 210 7.46 8.10 -33.40
C THR A 210 6.50 7.18 -32.68
N ASP A 211 6.92 5.94 -32.40
CA ASP A 211 6.12 4.97 -31.65
C ASP A 211 5.87 5.45 -30.20
N GLY A 212 6.88 5.97 -29.54
CA GLY A 212 6.76 6.56 -28.20
C GLY A 212 5.77 7.72 -28.18
N LYS A 213 5.81 8.62 -29.17
CA LYS A 213 4.84 9.71 -29.30
C LYS A 213 3.42 9.21 -29.51
N ASN A 214 3.25 8.16 -30.33
CA ASN A 214 1.94 7.55 -30.58
C ASN A 214 1.39 6.83 -29.35
N ILE A 215 2.25 6.13 -28.59
CA ILE A 215 1.86 5.46 -27.33
C ILE A 215 1.48 6.53 -26.30
N TYR A 216 2.30 7.58 -26.14
CA TYR A 216 2.02 8.68 -25.22
C TYR A 216 0.68 9.36 -25.54
N GLY A 217 0.45 9.70 -26.83
CA GLY A 217 -0.80 10.34 -27.26
C GLY A 217 -2.06 9.48 -27.11
N ARG A 218 -1.91 8.14 -27.07
CA ARG A 218 -3.05 7.22 -26.91
C ARG A 218 -3.29 6.78 -25.48
N THR A 219 -2.26 6.75 -24.66
CA THR A 219 -2.31 6.11 -23.34
C THR A 219 -2.10 7.09 -22.18
N CYS A 220 -1.22 8.07 -22.35
CA CYS A 220 -0.86 8.99 -21.26
C CYS A 220 -1.53 10.35 -21.34
N PHE A 221 -2.00 10.78 -22.53
CA PHE A 221 -2.67 12.07 -22.72
C PHE A 221 -4.12 12.07 -22.20
N ALA A 222 -4.68 10.92 -21.88
CA ALA A 222 -6.05 10.76 -21.40
C ALA A 222 -6.15 10.66 -19.85
N CYS A 223 -5.03 10.78 -19.14
CA CYS A 223 -4.98 10.93 -17.67
C CYS A 223 -4.79 12.44 -17.31
#